data_01830961a7bc39c1e9148c4684003c17
#
_entry.id   01830961a7bc39c1e9148c4684003c17
#
_cell.length_a   1.000
_cell.length_b   1.000
_cell.length_c   1.000
_cell.angle_alpha   90.00
_cell.angle_beta   90.00
_cell.angle_gamma   90.00
#
_symmetry.space_group_name_H-M   'P 1'
#
loop_
_entity.id
_entity.type
_entity.pdbx_description
1 polymer ?
#
loop_
_entity_poly.entity_id
_entity_poly.type
_entity_poly.pdbx_seq_one_letter_code
_entity_poly.pdbx_strand_id
1 'polypeptide(L)'
;MTVRGVPAPQQYSPPLYWEDRAQRFAGERDGLAAVCAYGMPEFYNRAIDWEQRLALEPWLKVKQGARVLDVGCGIGRWSRFLAARGAQVLGVDLSPTMIAQARRRADAQGVADRCRFAVADLARLDLQEQFDVVLGVTVLQHILDPALFRAALSAMVAHLAPGGRMILLEAAPTATVSRCNSTVFTARGRDVYLDMIQDCGLEVRALTGVDPAPFRKQLVPYLRKLPRGVGLSLLFLATALSLPIDALFGRRAVKRSWHAVFVLERINRGS
;
A
#
# COMPACT_ATOMS: atom_id res chain seq x y z
N MET A 1 15.44 24.82 -4.44
CA MET A 1 14.00 24.76 -4.12
C MET A 1 13.88 24.47 -2.64
N THR A 2 13.53 25.49 -1.89
CA THR A 2 13.18 25.38 -0.47
C THR A 2 11.98 24.45 -0.39
N VAL A 3 12.10 23.37 0.36
CA VAL A 3 10.94 22.59 0.81
C VAL A 3 10.13 23.58 1.64
N ARG A 4 9.09 24.16 1.03
CA ARG A 4 8.15 25.01 1.74
C ARG A 4 7.62 24.19 2.90
N GLY A 5 7.74 24.77 4.09
CA GLY A 5 7.41 24.14 5.35
C GLY A 5 6.05 23.48 5.29
N VAL A 6 6.02 22.28 5.85
CA VAL A 6 4.78 21.64 6.30
C VAL A 6 4.12 22.70 7.21
N PRO A 7 2.89 23.15 6.93
CA PRO A 7 2.20 24.05 7.83
C PRO A 7 2.18 23.43 9.22
N ALA A 8 2.31 24.28 10.25
CA ALA A 8 2.18 23.91 11.65
C ALA A 8 0.91 23.08 11.86
N PRO A 9 0.83 22.22 12.88
CA PRO A 9 -0.10 21.11 12.96
C PRO A 9 -1.55 21.60 12.96
N GLN A 10 -2.10 21.83 11.79
CA GLN A 10 -3.51 21.62 11.59
C GLN A 10 -3.75 20.14 11.88
N GLN A 11 -4.72 19.87 12.71
CA GLN A 11 -5.15 18.55 13.10
C GLN A 11 -5.17 17.67 11.84
N TYR A 12 -4.37 16.59 11.81
CA TYR A 12 -4.25 15.71 10.64
C TYR A 12 -5.63 15.25 10.20
N SER A 13 -6.01 15.61 8.99
CA SER A 13 -7.24 15.15 8.34
C SER A 13 -6.84 14.27 7.16
N PRO A 14 -7.01 12.94 7.26
CA PRO A 14 -6.65 12.03 6.17
C PRO A 14 -7.29 12.43 4.83
N PRO A 15 -8.58 12.77 4.74
CA PRO A 15 -9.18 13.16 3.46
C PRO A 15 -8.49 14.37 2.83
N LEU A 16 -8.22 15.42 3.61
CA LEU A 16 -7.57 16.64 3.11
C LEU A 16 -6.12 16.38 2.68
N TYR A 17 -5.38 15.59 3.45
CA TYR A 17 -3.99 15.24 3.13
C TYR A 17 -3.89 14.45 1.81
N TRP A 18 -4.72 13.41 1.65
CA TRP A 18 -4.68 12.56 0.46
C TRP A 18 -5.21 13.28 -0.77
N GLU A 19 -6.20 14.17 -0.61
CA GLU A 19 -6.72 15.01 -1.68
C GLU A 19 -5.67 16.02 -2.16
N ASP A 20 -4.99 16.75 -1.25
CA ASP A 20 -3.90 17.68 -1.61
C ASP A 20 -2.77 16.94 -2.32
N ARG A 21 -2.38 15.76 -1.81
CA ARG A 21 -1.35 14.94 -2.44
C ARG A 21 -1.75 14.47 -3.83
N ALA A 22 -3.00 14.04 -4.01
CA ALA A 22 -3.53 13.63 -5.31
C ALA A 22 -3.50 14.76 -6.33
N GLN A 23 -3.89 15.96 -5.92
CA GLN A 23 -3.90 17.15 -6.78
C GLN A 23 -2.48 17.57 -7.18
N ARG A 24 -1.51 17.56 -6.27
CA ARG A 24 -0.10 17.93 -6.54
C ARG A 24 0.55 17.07 -7.61
N PHE A 25 0.20 15.81 -7.70
CA PHE A 25 0.79 14.84 -8.61
C PHE A 25 -0.14 14.42 -9.77
N ALA A 26 -1.27 15.12 -9.93
CA ALA A 26 -2.27 14.79 -10.96
C ALA A 26 -1.73 14.86 -12.41
N GLY A 27 -0.73 15.71 -12.66
CA GLY A 27 -0.09 15.87 -13.97
C GLY A 27 1.06 14.89 -14.24
N GLU A 28 1.47 14.07 -13.27
CA GLU A 28 2.56 13.12 -13.49
C GLU A 28 2.14 11.95 -14.39
N ARG A 29 3.02 11.59 -15.32
CA ARG A 29 2.77 10.51 -16.26
C ARG A 29 2.43 9.20 -15.57
N ASP A 30 3.28 8.76 -14.64
CA ASP A 30 3.08 7.51 -13.90
C ASP A 30 2.23 7.70 -12.64
N GLY A 31 2.23 8.90 -12.06
CA GLY A 31 1.51 9.24 -10.82
C GLY A 31 2.01 8.51 -9.59
N LEU A 32 3.19 7.89 -9.65
CA LEU A 32 3.73 7.07 -8.55
C LEU A 32 4.07 7.89 -7.30
N ALA A 33 4.43 9.17 -7.45
CA ALA A 33 4.69 10.05 -6.31
C ALA A 33 3.43 10.29 -5.46
N ALA A 34 2.24 10.16 -6.06
CA ALA A 34 0.98 10.24 -5.33
C ALA A 34 0.76 9.04 -4.40
N VAL A 35 1.23 7.84 -4.76
CA VAL A 35 0.90 6.57 -4.08
C VAL A 35 2.09 5.84 -3.46
N CYS A 36 3.34 6.24 -3.80
CA CYS A 36 4.56 5.67 -3.23
C CYS A 36 5.21 6.64 -2.25
N ALA A 37 6.51 6.95 -2.40
CA ALA A 37 7.25 7.81 -1.49
C ALA A 37 7.15 9.29 -1.88
N TYR A 38 6.46 10.08 -1.06
CA TYR A 38 6.30 11.52 -1.25
C TYR A 38 7.66 12.25 -1.28
N GLY A 39 7.84 13.12 -2.27
CA GLY A 39 9.04 13.95 -2.41
C GLY A 39 10.29 13.22 -2.85
N MET A 40 10.22 11.93 -3.13
CA MET A 40 11.33 11.14 -3.67
C MET A 40 11.37 11.20 -5.19
N PRO A 41 12.56 11.02 -5.81
CA PRO A 41 12.71 11.02 -7.27
C PRO A 41 11.90 9.91 -7.95
N GLU A 42 11.59 10.10 -9.23
CA GLU A 42 10.82 9.14 -10.03
C GLU A 42 11.45 7.74 -10.04
N PHE A 43 12.78 7.63 -10.24
CA PHE A 43 13.47 6.34 -10.24
C PHE A 43 13.27 5.56 -8.92
N TYR A 44 13.21 6.27 -7.80
CA TYR A 44 12.99 5.68 -6.48
C TYR A 44 11.55 5.16 -6.35
N ASN A 45 10.56 5.93 -6.80
CA ASN A 45 9.17 5.51 -6.81
C ASN A 45 8.92 4.33 -7.75
N ARG A 46 9.61 4.29 -8.91
CA ARG A 46 9.59 3.15 -9.82
C ARG A 46 10.22 1.89 -9.20
N ALA A 47 11.29 2.03 -8.44
CA ALA A 47 11.89 0.93 -7.70
C ALA A 47 10.91 0.34 -6.66
N ILE A 48 10.23 1.21 -5.88
CA ILE A 48 9.19 0.78 -4.94
C ILE A 48 8.04 0.04 -5.67
N ASP A 49 7.54 0.59 -6.78
CA ASP A 49 6.49 -0.05 -7.57
C ASP A 49 6.91 -1.44 -8.04
N TRP A 50 8.14 -1.57 -8.53
CA TRP A 50 8.69 -2.84 -9.00
C TRP A 50 8.82 -3.87 -7.86
N GLU A 51 9.35 -3.48 -6.70
CA GLU A 51 9.48 -4.35 -5.52
C GLU A 51 8.12 -4.84 -5.01
N GLN A 52 7.15 -3.93 -4.93
CA GLN A 52 5.79 -4.28 -4.55
C GLN A 52 5.16 -5.26 -5.53
N ARG A 53 5.36 -5.07 -6.85
CA ARG A 53 4.91 -6.02 -7.88
C ARG A 53 5.55 -7.39 -7.68
N LEU A 54 6.85 -7.44 -7.52
CA LEU A 54 7.59 -8.68 -7.31
C LEU A 54 7.11 -9.44 -6.06
N ALA A 55 6.81 -8.72 -4.98
CA ALA A 55 6.33 -9.30 -3.73
C ALA A 55 4.88 -9.79 -3.82
N LEU A 56 4.01 -9.04 -4.49
CA LEU A 56 2.57 -9.31 -4.54
C LEU A 56 2.15 -10.26 -5.66
N GLU A 57 2.82 -10.24 -6.81
CA GLU A 57 2.39 -10.97 -8.01
C GLU A 57 2.09 -12.46 -7.78
N PRO A 58 2.84 -13.24 -6.98
CA PRO A 58 2.51 -14.63 -6.71
C PRO A 58 1.16 -14.84 -6.02
N TRP A 59 0.75 -13.86 -5.23
CA TRP A 59 -0.48 -13.86 -4.44
C TRP A 59 -1.67 -13.27 -5.19
N LEU A 60 -1.41 -12.47 -6.25
CA LEU A 60 -2.43 -11.81 -7.09
C LEU A 60 -2.83 -12.65 -8.32
N LYS A 61 -2.61 -13.96 -8.28
CA LYS A 61 -3.18 -14.88 -9.27
C LYS A 61 -4.67 -15.03 -9.00
N VAL A 62 -5.48 -14.47 -9.87
CA VAL A 62 -6.95 -14.48 -9.77
C VAL A 62 -7.55 -15.29 -10.92
N LYS A 63 -8.70 -15.92 -10.67
CA LYS A 63 -9.48 -16.57 -11.72
C LYS A 63 -10.16 -15.51 -12.58
N GLN A 64 -10.48 -15.84 -13.82
CA GLN A 64 -11.29 -15.00 -14.69
C GLN A 64 -12.63 -14.70 -14.01
N GLY A 65 -13.01 -13.42 -13.96
CA GLY A 65 -14.24 -12.96 -13.31
C GLY A 65 -14.17 -12.88 -11.78
N ALA A 66 -13.05 -13.22 -11.14
CA ALA A 66 -12.90 -13.10 -9.70
C ALA A 66 -13.20 -11.66 -9.25
N ARG A 67 -13.95 -11.53 -8.16
CA ARG A 67 -14.32 -10.23 -7.58
C ARG A 67 -13.25 -9.77 -6.61
N VAL A 68 -12.72 -8.58 -6.84
CA VAL A 68 -11.64 -8.00 -6.03
C VAL A 68 -12.05 -6.65 -5.47
N LEU A 69 -11.84 -6.44 -4.17
CA LEU A 69 -11.90 -5.15 -3.50
C LEU A 69 -10.46 -4.64 -3.28
N ASP A 70 -10.13 -3.51 -3.91
CA ASP A 70 -8.84 -2.82 -3.76
C ASP A 70 -9.05 -1.60 -2.86
N VAL A 71 -8.68 -1.71 -1.58
CA VAL A 71 -8.89 -0.65 -0.59
C VAL A 71 -7.72 0.32 -0.56
N GLY A 72 -8.00 1.62 -0.50
CA GLY A 72 -6.99 2.66 -0.68
C GLY A 72 -6.34 2.55 -2.07
N CYS A 73 -7.16 2.36 -3.10
CA CYS A 73 -6.68 2.04 -4.45
C CYS A 73 -5.85 3.15 -5.11
N GLY A 74 -5.87 4.37 -4.55
CA GLY A 74 -5.18 5.53 -5.09
C GLY A 74 -5.56 5.78 -6.56
N ILE A 75 -4.55 5.88 -7.42
CA ILE A 75 -4.72 6.06 -8.86
C ILE A 75 -5.09 4.77 -9.62
N GLY A 76 -5.58 3.74 -8.92
CA GLY A 76 -6.05 2.48 -9.50
C GLY A 76 -4.93 1.57 -10.03
N ARG A 77 -3.73 1.64 -9.48
CA ARG A 77 -2.56 0.88 -9.96
C ARG A 77 -2.80 -0.63 -9.89
N TRP A 78 -3.23 -1.13 -8.75
CA TRP A 78 -3.50 -2.55 -8.53
C TRP A 78 -4.83 -2.98 -9.11
N SER A 79 -5.85 -2.11 -9.05
CA SER A 79 -7.14 -2.34 -9.69
C SER A 79 -6.97 -2.66 -11.18
N ARG A 80 -6.23 -1.80 -11.93
CA ARG A 80 -5.95 -2.00 -13.35
C ARG A 80 -5.09 -3.24 -13.63
N PHE A 81 -4.11 -3.51 -12.75
CA PHE A 81 -3.27 -4.71 -12.86
C PHE A 81 -4.10 -6.00 -12.80
N LEU A 82 -5.06 -6.06 -11.87
CA LEU A 82 -5.95 -7.22 -11.69
C LEU A 82 -7.03 -7.31 -12.78
N ALA A 83 -7.60 -6.17 -13.18
CA ALA A 83 -8.57 -6.10 -14.26
C ALA A 83 -7.98 -6.58 -15.60
N ALA A 84 -6.72 -6.22 -15.89
CA ALA A 84 -6.01 -6.71 -17.08
C ALA A 84 -5.79 -8.24 -17.06
N ARG A 85 -5.92 -8.87 -15.88
CA ARG A 85 -5.85 -10.34 -15.69
C ARG A 85 -7.23 -10.99 -15.58
N GLY A 86 -8.29 -10.23 -15.89
CA GLY A 86 -9.65 -10.74 -15.97
C GLY A 86 -10.48 -10.63 -14.69
N ALA A 87 -9.97 -10.00 -13.63
CA ALA A 87 -10.77 -9.75 -12.42
C ALA A 87 -11.81 -8.64 -12.64
N GLN A 88 -12.90 -8.71 -11.87
CA GLN A 88 -13.87 -7.62 -11.68
C GLN A 88 -13.48 -6.87 -10.41
N VAL A 89 -13.04 -5.62 -10.53
CA VAL A 89 -12.43 -4.89 -9.42
C VAL A 89 -13.29 -3.71 -9.00
N LEU A 90 -13.52 -3.59 -7.69
CA LEU A 90 -13.97 -2.36 -7.05
C LEU A 90 -12.79 -1.72 -6.31
N GLY A 91 -12.35 -0.56 -6.77
CA GLY A 91 -11.35 0.25 -6.07
C GLY A 91 -12.03 1.33 -5.23
N VAL A 92 -11.63 1.46 -3.96
CA VAL A 92 -12.11 2.51 -3.07
C VAL A 92 -10.96 3.34 -2.51
N ASP A 93 -11.14 4.66 -2.43
CA ASP A 93 -10.16 5.60 -1.87
C ASP A 93 -10.84 6.81 -1.24
N LEU A 94 -10.20 7.45 -0.27
CA LEU A 94 -10.71 8.67 0.39
C LEU A 94 -10.74 9.88 -0.54
N SER A 95 -9.83 9.96 -1.53
CA SER A 95 -9.62 11.13 -2.37
C SER A 95 -10.45 11.06 -3.67
N PRO A 96 -11.37 12.01 -3.88
CA PRO A 96 -12.06 12.15 -5.16
C PRO A 96 -11.11 12.30 -6.36
N THR A 97 -10.00 13.03 -6.18
CA THR A 97 -8.99 13.23 -7.24
C THR A 97 -8.25 11.93 -7.55
N MET A 98 -7.92 11.07 -6.55
CA MET A 98 -7.38 9.73 -6.81
C MET A 98 -8.35 8.90 -7.64
N ILE A 99 -9.62 8.84 -7.26
CA ILE A 99 -10.67 8.10 -7.97
C ILE A 99 -10.84 8.60 -9.40
N ALA A 100 -10.83 9.92 -9.63
CA ALA A 100 -10.91 10.50 -10.96
C ALA A 100 -9.70 10.09 -11.83
N GLN A 101 -8.49 10.05 -11.24
CA GLN A 101 -7.29 9.59 -11.92
C GLN A 101 -7.36 8.08 -12.20
N ALA A 102 -7.84 7.27 -11.25
CA ALA A 102 -7.99 5.82 -11.42
C ALA A 102 -8.90 5.49 -12.61
N ARG A 103 -10.04 6.18 -12.73
CA ARG A 103 -10.97 6.02 -13.86
C ARG A 103 -10.30 6.36 -15.19
N ARG A 104 -9.71 7.57 -15.31
CA ARG A 104 -9.02 7.98 -16.55
C ARG A 104 -7.93 6.98 -16.97
N ARG A 105 -7.17 6.46 -16.00
CA ARG A 105 -6.09 5.49 -16.28
C ARG A 105 -6.62 4.12 -16.65
N ALA A 106 -7.78 3.71 -16.12
CA ALA A 106 -8.45 2.47 -16.50
C ALA A 106 -9.00 2.56 -17.94
N ASP A 107 -9.61 3.70 -18.30
CA ASP A 107 -10.04 3.99 -19.67
C ASP A 107 -8.86 3.94 -20.65
N ALA A 108 -7.77 4.65 -20.34
CA ALA A 108 -6.58 4.71 -21.17
C ALA A 108 -5.88 3.34 -21.34
N GLN A 109 -6.07 2.42 -20.40
CA GLN A 109 -5.53 1.05 -20.47
C GLN A 109 -6.52 0.04 -21.08
N GLY A 110 -7.76 0.44 -21.40
CA GLY A 110 -8.79 -0.43 -21.96
C GLY A 110 -9.31 -1.50 -21.00
N VAL A 111 -9.38 -1.19 -19.70
CA VAL A 111 -9.88 -2.10 -18.66
C VAL A 111 -11.02 -1.50 -17.82
N ALA A 112 -11.59 -0.39 -18.29
CA ALA A 112 -12.64 0.32 -17.56
C ALA A 112 -13.92 -0.53 -17.34
N ASP A 113 -14.22 -1.42 -18.25
CA ASP A 113 -15.32 -2.37 -18.19
C ASP A 113 -15.23 -3.33 -16.99
N ARG A 114 -14.02 -3.52 -16.45
CA ARG A 114 -13.73 -4.40 -15.32
C ARG A 114 -13.34 -3.64 -14.04
N CYS A 115 -13.32 -2.32 -14.09
CA CYS A 115 -12.96 -1.47 -12.95
C CYS A 115 -14.11 -0.56 -12.56
N ARG A 116 -14.66 -0.75 -11.37
CA ARG A 116 -15.51 0.25 -10.70
C ARG A 116 -14.67 1.00 -9.66
N PHE A 117 -14.92 2.29 -9.49
CA PHE A 117 -14.21 3.10 -8.50
C PHE A 117 -15.19 3.97 -7.71
N ALA A 118 -15.01 4.02 -6.38
CA ALA A 118 -15.84 4.82 -5.49
C ALA A 118 -15.01 5.58 -4.45
N VAL A 119 -15.47 6.77 -4.08
CA VAL A 119 -14.92 7.50 -2.94
C VAL A 119 -15.51 6.92 -1.67
N ALA A 120 -14.67 6.41 -0.76
CA ALA A 120 -15.12 5.81 0.49
C ALA A 120 -14.06 5.89 1.58
N ASP A 121 -14.50 5.99 2.83
CA ASP A 121 -13.67 5.84 4.03
C ASP A 121 -13.64 4.36 4.44
N LEU A 122 -12.45 3.77 4.46
CA LEU A 122 -12.26 2.36 4.80
C LEU A 122 -12.76 2.00 6.21
N ALA A 123 -12.59 2.91 7.18
CA ALA A 123 -13.04 2.69 8.55
C ALA A 123 -14.58 2.67 8.70
N ARG A 124 -15.30 3.13 7.68
CA ARG A 124 -16.77 3.19 7.63
C ARG A 124 -17.32 2.48 6.40
N LEU A 125 -16.51 1.64 5.77
CA LEU A 125 -16.90 0.96 4.54
C LEU A 125 -18.00 -0.07 4.83
N ASP A 126 -19.13 0.08 4.16
CA ASP A 126 -20.26 -0.84 4.16
C ASP A 126 -20.77 -1.00 2.72
N LEU A 127 -20.31 -2.06 2.08
CA LEU A 127 -20.73 -2.45 0.74
C LEU A 127 -21.65 -3.68 0.87
N GLN A 128 -22.77 -3.69 0.19
CA GLN A 128 -23.65 -4.87 0.16
C GLN A 128 -23.09 -5.97 -0.76
N GLU A 129 -21.78 -6.13 -0.77
CA GLU A 129 -21.04 -7.02 -1.68
C GLU A 129 -19.90 -7.72 -0.93
N GLN A 130 -19.60 -8.95 -1.36
CA GLN A 130 -18.43 -9.71 -0.90
C GLN A 130 -17.49 -10.02 -2.07
N PHE A 131 -16.21 -10.22 -1.75
CA PHE A 131 -15.14 -10.32 -2.72
C PHE A 131 -14.28 -11.57 -2.46
N ASP A 132 -13.85 -12.22 -3.54
CA ASP A 132 -12.93 -13.36 -3.48
C ASP A 132 -11.53 -12.94 -2.98
N VAL A 133 -11.15 -11.69 -3.27
CA VAL A 133 -9.89 -11.10 -2.81
C VAL A 133 -10.16 -9.69 -2.27
N VAL A 134 -9.66 -9.42 -1.07
CA VAL A 134 -9.58 -8.06 -0.50
C VAL A 134 -8.11 -7.68 -0.45
N LEU A 135 -7.72 -6.62 -1.16
CA LEU A 135 -6.35 -6.16 -1.30
C LEU A 135 -6.17 -4.81 -0.61
N GLY A 136 -5.12 -4.69 0.22
CA GLY A 136 -4.68 -3.42 0.79
C GLY A 136 -3.17 -3.26 0.64
N VAL A 137 -2.73 -2.20 -0.02
CA VAL A 137 -1.30 -1.96 -0.26
C VAL A 137 -0.88 -0.62 0.31
N THR A 138 -0.15 -0.65 1.41
CA THR A 138 0.34 0.55 2.13
C THR A 138 -0.77 1.51 2.56
N VAL A 139 -1.86 0.99 3.09
CA VAL A 139 -3.05 1.74 3.50
C VAL A 139 -3.17 1.83 5.02
N LEU A 140 -3.11 0.69 5.70
CA LEU A 140 -3.35 0.61 7.14
C LEU A 140 -2.28 1.35 7.96
N GLN A 141 -1.06 1.47 7.44
CA GLN A 141 0.01 2.27 8.05
C GLN A 141 -0.32 3.77 8.14
N HIS A 142 -1.29 4.26 7.38
CA HIS A 142 -1.76 5.63 7.37
C HIS A 142 -2.99 5.89 8.24
N ILE A 143 -3.56 4.85 8.83
CA ILE A 143 -4.62 4.95 9.83
C ILE A 143 -3.97 4.97 11.20
N LEU A 144 -3.76 6.17 11.77
CA LEU A 144 -2.95 6.37 12.97
C LEU A 144 -3.69 5.95 14.24
N ASP A 145 -4.99 6.23 14.31
CA ASP A 145 -5.85 5.89 15.43
C ASP A 145 -6.07 4.37 15.53
N PRO A 146 -5.80 3.74 16.68
CA PRO A 146 -5.95 2.29 16.84
C PRO A 146 -7.39 1.79 16.69
N ALA A 147 -8.39 2.60 17.06
CA ALA A 147 -9.79 2.21 16.94
C ALA A 147 -10.25 2.26 15.47
N LEU A 148 -9.83 3.29 14.72
CA LEU A 148 -10.07 3.38 13.28
C LEU A 148 -9.31 2.30 12.50
N PHE A 149 -8.09 1.95 12.92
CA PHE A 149 -7.33 0.85 12.33
C PHE A 149 -8.09 -0.48 12.50
N ARG A 150 -8.60 -0.77 13.72
CA ARG A 150 -9.43 -1.96 13.99
C ARG A 150 -10.71 -1.94 13.15
N ALA A 151 -11.41 -0.81 13.08
CA ALA A 151 -12.62 -0.65 12.28
C ALA A 151 -12.36 -0.91 10.79
N ALA A 152 -11.28 -0.37 10.26
CA ALA A 152 -10.87 -0.59 8.87
C ALA A 152 -10.58 -2.07 8.58
N LEU A 153 -9.81 -2.75 9.43
CA LEU A 153 -9.54 -4.18 9.26
C LEU A 153 -10.82 -5.01 9.38
N SER A 154 -11.70 -4.70 10.34
CA SER A 154 -13.00 -5.36 10.48
C SER A 154 -13.90 -5.16 9.26
N ALA A 155 -13.93 -3.95 8.69
CA ALA A 155 -14.64 -3.68 7.45
C ALA A 155 -14.11 -4.51 6.28
N MET A 156 -12.78 -4.61 6.14
CA MET A 156 -12.16 -5.46 5.11
C MET A 156 -12.57 -6.94 5.28
N VAL A 157 -12.59 -7.43 6.53
CA VAL A 157 -13.05 -8.80 6.84
C VAL A 157 -14.52 -8.99 6.49
N ALA A 158 -15.40 -8.03 6.80
CA ALA A 158 -16.82 -8.13 6.51
C ALA A 158 -17.09 -8.33 4.99
N HIS A 159 -16.27 -7.71 4.15
CA HIS A 159 -16.38 -7.81 2.70
C HIS A 159 -15.64 -9.01 2.08
N LEU A 160 -14.97 -9.84 2.88
CA LEU A 160 -14.31 -11.06 2.40
C LEU A 160 -15.33 -12.20 2.24
N ALA A 161 -15.45 -12.75 1.05
CA ALA A 161 -16.31 -13.88 0.77
C ALA A 161 -15.86 -15.15 1.54
N PRO A 162 -16.76 -16.11 1.81
CA PRO A 162 -16.36 -17.43 2.29
C PRO A 162 -15.35 -18.09 1.33
N GLY A 163 -14.22 -18.55 1.88
CA GLY A 163 -13.11 -19.10 1.08
C GLY A 163 -12.31 -18.07 0.30
N GLY A 164 -12.61 -16.78 0.46
CA GLY A 164 -11.83 -15.68 -0.07
C GLY A 164 -10.55 -15.44 0.73
N ARG A 165 -9.62 -14.67 0.16
CA ARG A 165 -8.36 -14.29 0.82
C ARG A 165 -8.19 -12.79 0.90
N MET A 166 -7.58 -12.33 1.99
CA MET A 166 -7.13 -10.96 2.13
C MET A 166 -5.61 -10.88 1.94
N ILE A 167 -5.15 -9.89 1.21
CA ILE A 167 -3.73 -9.66 0.93
C ILE A 167 -3.39 -8.25 1.37
N LEU A 168 -2.47 -8.13 2.33
CA LEU A 168 -1.99 -6.85 2.83
C LEU A 168 -0.49 -6.72 2.55
N LEU A 169 -0.06 -5.57 2.02
CA LEU A 169 1.34 -5.17 2.00
C LEU A 169 1.46 -3.89 2.83
N GLU A 170 2.15 -3.98 3.97
CA GLU A 170 2.23 -2.87 4.93
C GLU A 170 3.66 -2.70 5.46
N ALA A 171 3.98 -1.49 5.95
CA ALA A 171 5.16 -1.29 6.77
C ALA A 171 4.96 -2.02 8.10
N ALA A 172 5.60 -3.17 8.23
CA ALA A 172 5.50 -4.08 9.38
C ALA A 172 6.89 -4.57 9.78
N PRO A 173 7.77 -3.69 10.29
CA PRO A 173 9.08 -4.08 10.81
C PRO A 173 8.93 -5.09 11.96
N THR A 174 10.03 -5.75 12.34
CA THR A 174 10.00 -6.78 13.41
C THR A 174 9.46 -6.24 14.73
N ALA A 175 9.74 -4.97 15.04
CA ALA A 175 9.21 -4.27 16.21
C ALA A 175 8.72 -2.88 15.83
N THR A 176 7.80 -2.32 16.59
CA THR A 176 7.30 -0.95 16.38
C THR A 176 8.45 0.06 16.43
N VAL A 177 8.52 0.94 15.42
CA VAL A 177 9.60 1.93 15.27
C VAL A 177 9.02 3.34 15.40
N SER A 178 8.71 3.75 16.63
CA SER A 178 8.04 5.03 16.93
C SER A 178 8.76 6.26 16.38
N ARG A 179 10.11 6.23 16.29
CA ARG A 179 10.90 7.32 15.69
C ARG A 179 10.60 7.57 14.21
N CYS A 180 9.97 6.62 13.52
CA CYS A 180 9.55 6.75 12.13
C CYS A 180 8.10 7.22 11.99
N ASN A 181 7.37 7.35 13.11
CA ASN A 181 6.00 7.83 13.09
C ASN A 181 5.97 9.32 12.71
N SER A 182 4.94 9.69 12.01
CA SER A 182 4.67 11.08 11.60
C SER A 182 3.17 11.37 11.77
N THR A 183 2.77 12.58 11.41
CA THR A 183 1.34 12.97 11.40
C THR A 183 0.51 12.20 10.36
N VAL A 184 1.15 11.42 9.47
CA VAL A 184 0.50 10.72 8.35
C VAL A 184 0.90 9.25 8.23
N PHE A 185 1.73 8.76 9.14
CA PHE A 185 2.32 7.42 9.03
C PHE A 185 2.69 6.86 10.40
N THR A 186 2.41 5.58 10.61
CA THR A 186 2.83 4.82 11.81
C THR A 186 3.50 3.51 11.39
N ALA A 187 4.74 3.30 11.87
CA ALA A 187 5.46 2.03 11.70
C ALA A 187 5.12 1.07 12.84
N ARG A 188 3.99 0.38 12.73
CA ARG A 188 3.58 -0.67 13.68
C ARG A 188 4.46 -1.90 13.53
N GLY A 189 4.85 -2.51 14.64
CA GLY A 189 5.51 -3.80 14.63
C GLY A 189 4.63 -4.88 14.00
N ARG A 190 5.27 -5.90 13.51
CA ARG A 190 4.60 -7.05 12.89
C ARG A 190 3.71 -7.80 13.88
N ASP A 191 4.13 -7.88 15.14
CA ASP A 191 3.36 -8.40 16.26
C ASP A 191 1.99 -7.73 16.38
N VAL A 192 1.95 -6.38 16.34
CA VAL A 192 0.70 -5.62 16.39
C VAL A 192 -0.24 -5.98 15.23
N TYR A 193 0.30 -6.18 14.02
CA TYR A 193 -0.52 -6.65 12.90
C TYR A 193 -1.05 -8.06 13.12
N LEU A 194 -0.21 -8.98 13.62
CA LEU A 194 -0.59 -10.38 13.86
C LEU A 194 -1.68 -10.49 14.91
N ASP A 195 -1.56 -9.75 16.02
CA ASP A 195 -2.58 -9.72 17.09
C ASP A 195 -3.91 -9.21 16.54
N MET A 196 -3.90 -8.10 15.78
CA MET A 196 -5.10 -7.52 15.20
C MET A 196 -5.76 -8.42 14.16
N ILE A 197 -4.96 -9.13 13.36
CA ILE A 197 -5.42 -10.11 12.36
C ILE A 197 -6.15 -11.25 13.09
N GLN A 198 -5.56 -11.78 14.15
CA GLN A 198 -6.15 -12.84 14.95
C GLN A 198 -7.44 -12.39 15.64
N ASP A 199 -7.44 -11.21 16.24
CA ASP A 199 -8.62 -10.60 16.88
C ASP A 199 -9.81 -10.45 15.91
N CYS A 200 -9.52 -10.22 14.61
CA CYS A 200 -10.53 -10.13 13.57
C CYS A 200 -10.97 -11.49 12.99
N GLY A 201 -10.52 -12.60 13.56
CA GLY A 201 -10.90 -13.95 13.13
C GLY A 201 -10.24 -14.39 11.81
N LEU A 202 -9.05 -13.84 11.53
CA LEU A 202 -8.24 -14.24 10.37
C LEU A 202 -7.04 -15.06 10.83
N GLU A 203 -6.58 -15.96 9.95
CA GLU A 203 -5.33 -16.68 10.09
C GLU A 203 -4.34 -16.32 8.97
N VAL A 204 -3.05 -16.36 9.30
CA VAL A 204 -1.98 -16.08 8.36
C VAL A 204 -1.61 -17.35 7.59
N ARG A 205 -1.91 -17.38 6.29
CA ARG A 205 -1.53 -18.46 5.38
C ARG A 205 -0.11 -18.31 4.85
N ALA A 206 0.30 -17.07 4.63
CA ALA A 206 1.67 -16.76 4.27
C ALA A 206 2.09 -15.38 4.78
N LEU A 207 3.35 -15.27 5.13
CA LEU A 207 3.99 -14.03 5.54
C LEU A 207 5.34 -13.94 4.83
N THR A 208 5.50 -12.94 3.97
CA THR A 208 6.74 -12.73 3.20
C THR A 208 7.26 -11.31 3.36
N GLY A 209 8.58 -11.16 3.25
CA GLY A 209 9.22 -9.83 3.24
C GLY A 209 9.21 -9.22 1.84
N VAL A 210 9.58 -7.95 1.75
CA VAL A 210 9.62 -7.19 0.50
C VAL A 210 11.01 -6.63 0.24
N ASP A 211 11.54 -5.85 1.16
CA ASP A 211 12.69 -4.96 1.00
C ASP A 211 13.76 -5.16 2.10
N PRO A 212 14.46 -6.30 2.16
CA PRO A 212 15.44 -6.57 3.19
C PRO A 212 16.76 -5.79 3.03
N ALA A 213 17.08 -5.26 1.84
CA ALA A 213 18.34 -4.60 1.58
C ALA A 213 18.53 -3.35 2.47
N PRO A 214 19.69 -3.16 3.09
CA PRO A 214 19.89 -2.09 4.08
C PRO A 214 20.20 -0.73 3.45
N PHE A 215 20.72 -0.69 2.23
CA PHE A 215 21.39 0.50 1.66
C PHE A 215 20.49 1.75 1.64
N ARG A 216 19.28 1.65 1.10
CA ARG A 216 18.33 2.77 1.05
C ARG A 216 17.88 3.20 2.45
N LYS A 217 17.57 2.22 3.31
CA LYS A 217 17.09 2.47 4.68
C LYS A 217 18.11 3.23 5.51
N GLN A 218 19.37 2.92 5.33
CA GLN A 218 20.47 3.60 6.03
C GLN A 218 20.76 4.98 5.44
N LEU A 219 20.62 5.17 4.14
CA LEU A 219 20.94 6.42 3.46
C LEU A 219 19.85 7.50 3.59
N VAL A 220 18.58 7.11 3.42
CA VAL A 220 17.43 8.04 3.34
C VAL A 220 17.37 9.05 4.49
N PRO A 221 17.63 8.71 5.77
CA PRO A 221 17.61 9.67 6.87
C PRO A 221 18.65 10.79 6.75
N TYR A 222 19.72 10.55 6.01
CA TYR A 222 20.84 11.48 5.88
C TYR A 222 20.81 12.30 4.59
N LEU A 223 19.90 12.02 3.65
CA LEU A 223 19.83 12.71 2.35
C LEU A 223 19.74 14.24 2.49
N ARG A 224 19.02 14.73 3.50
CA ARG A 224 18.87 16.18 3.74
C ARG A 224 20.16 16.86 4.17
N LYS A 225 21.16 16.11 4.66
CA LYS A 225 22.47 16.62 5.12
C LYS A 225 23.51 16.66 3.99
N LEU A 226 23.20 16.10 2.83
CA LEU A 226 24.08 16.00 1.69
C LEU A 226 23.79 17.08 0.64
N PRO A 227 24.80 17.55 -0.10
CA PRO A 227 24.57 18.34 -1.29
C PRO A 227 23.62 17.58 -2.25
N ARG A 228 22.68 18.29 -2.87
CA ARG A 228 21.60 17.67 -3.64
C ARG A 228 22.08 16.67 -4.70
N GLY A 229 23.12 17.04 -5.49
CA GLY A 229 23.68 16.14 -6.53
C GLY A 229 24.27 14.88 -5.93
N VAL A 230 25.07 15.02 -4.86
CA VAL A 230 25.69 13.90 -4.15
C VAL A 230 24.60 12.99 -3.55
N GLY A 231 23.60 13.58 -2.88
CA GLY A 231 22.49 12.83 -2.30
C GLY A 231 21.71 12.03 -3.34
N LEU A 232 21.41 12.61 -4.50
CA LEU A 232 20.72 11.93 -5.59
C LEU A 232 21.56 10.79 -6.18
N SER A 233 22.85 10.99 -6.41
CA SER A 233 23.76 9.96 -6.94
C SER A 233 23.90 8.78 -5.97
N LEU A 234 24.07 9.05 -4.69
CA LEU A 234 24.15 8.02 -3.66
C LEU A 234 22.81 7.27 -3.51
N LEU A 235 21.68 7.99 -3.59
CA LEU A 235 20.36 7.36 -3.55
C LEU A 235 20.13 6.45 -4.76
N PHE A 236 20.54 6.88 -5.95
CA PHE A 236 20.48 6.06 -7.16
C PHE A 236 21.30 4.78 -7.00
N LEU A 237 22.56 4.91 -6.57
CA LEU A 237 23.44 3.76 -6.35
C LEU A 237 22.89 2.81 -5.28
N ALA A 238 22.47 3.35 -4.13
CA ALA A 238 21.87 2.55 -3.05
C ALA A 238 20.60 1.83 -3.52
N THR A 239 19.79 2.46 -4.37
CA THR A 239 18.60 1.85 -4.96
C THR A 239 19.00 0.73 -5.92
N ALA A 240 19.92 0.98 -6.84
CA ALA A 240 20.41 0.00 -7.81
C ALA A 240 21.01 -1.25 -7.13
N LEU A 241 21.76 -1.06 -6.04
CA LEU A 241 22.32 -2.16 -5.25
C LEU A 241 21.26 -2.91 -4.42
N SER A 242 20.19 -2.24 -4.02
CA SER A 242 19.11 -2.87 -3.25
C SER A 242 18.25 -3.81 -4.09
N LEU A 243 17.91 -3.42 -5.32
CA LEU A 243 16.96 -4.15 -6.15
C LEU A 243 17.28 -5.64 -6.35
N PRO A 244 18.51 -6.06 -6.71
CA PRO A 244 18.82 -7.48 -6.87
C PRO A 244 18.72 -8.27 -5.56
N ILE A 245 19.09 -7.65 -4.43
CA ILE A 245 19.00 -8.27 -3.11
C ILE A 245 17.53 -8.45 -2.72
N ASP A 246 16.71 -7.41 -2.93
CA ASP A 246 15.29 -7.46 -2.63
C ASP A 246 14.56 -8.46 -3.54
N ALA A 247 14.96 -8.57 -4.80
CA ALA A 247 14.44 -9.57 -5.73
C ALA A 247 14.74 -11.01 -5.31
N LEU A 248 15.99 -11.28 -4.93
CA LEU A 248 16.45 -12.64 -4.63
C LEU A 248 16.04 -13.10 -3.23
N PHE A 249 16.06 -12.20 -2.25
CA PHE A 249 15.91 -12.53 -0.84
C PHE A 249 14.65 -11.95 -0.19
N GLY A 250 13.96 -11.01 -0.83
CA GLY A 250 12.84 -10.24 -0.26
C GLY A 250 11.82 -11.14 0.43
N ARG A 251 11.30 -12.13 -0.29
CA ARG A 251 10.27 -13.02 0.24
C ARG A 251 10.71 -13.84 1.46
N ARG A 252 11.97 -14.25 1.53
CA ARG A 252 12.51 -15.12 2.61
C ARG A 252 13.00 -14.31 3.80
N ALA A 253 13.42 -13.07 3.56
CA ALA A 253 14.05 -12.23 4.57
C ALA A 253 13.03 -11.37 5.36
N VAL A 254 11.93 -11.98 5.79
CA VAL A 254 10.83 -11.30 6.53
C VAL A 254 11.36 -10.48 7.71
N LYS A 255 12.26 -11.05 8.52
CA LYS A 255 12.82 -10.38 9.71
C LYS A 255 13.66 -9.13 9.39
N ARG A 256 14.21 -9.04 8.18
CA ARG A 256 15.04 -7.91 7.74
C ARG A 256 14.27 -6.88 6.91
N SER A 257 13.08 -7.26 6.41
CA SER A 257 12.26 -6.38 5.59
C SER A 257 11.55 -5.34 6.44
N TRP A 258 11.44 -4.12 5.90
CA TRP A 258 10.62 -3.06 6.47
C TRP A 258 9.14 -3.27 6.13
N HIS A 259 8.85 -3.71 4.90
CA HIS A 259 7.51 -4.07 4.48
C HIS A 259 7.33 -5.60 4.50
N ALA A 260 6.11 -6.01 4.79
CA ALA A 260 5.72 -7.42 4.74
C ALA A 260 4.40 -7.58 3.97
N VAL A 261 4.28 -8.73 3.29
CA VAL A 261 3.02 -9.18 2.69
C VAL A 261 2.41 -10.23 3.61
N PHE A 262 1.18 -9.98 4.02
CA PHE A 262 0.33 -10.92 4.76
C PHE A 262 -0.72 -11.49 3.79
N VAL A 263 -0.80 -12.81 3.70
CA VAL A 263 -1.88 -13.50 3.01
C VAL A 263 -2.74 -14.19 4.05
N LEU A 264 -4.00 -13.81 4.12
CA LEU A 264 -4.90 -14.10 5.22
C LEU A 264 -6.17 -14.78 4.70
N GLU A 265 -6.71 -15.68 5.51
CA GLU A 265 -8.00 -16.32 5.30
C GLU A 265 -8.82 -16.28 6.58
N ARG A 266 -10.14 -16.45 6.49
CA ARG A 266 -10.97 -16.59 7.68
C ARG A 266 -10.61 -17.87 8.42
N ILE A 267 -10.56 -17.80 9.75
CA ILE A 267 -10.45 -18.99 10.60
C ILE A 267 -11.71 -19.83 10.37
N ASN A 268 -11.55 -21.02 9.80
CA ASN A 268 -12.64 -21.99 9.75
C ASN A 268 -12.87 -22.50 11.17
N ARG A 269 -13.81 -21.89 11.89
CA ARG A 269 -14.37 -22.52 13.08
C ARG A 269 -15.22 -23.68 12.56
N GLY A 270 -14.67 -24.90 12.61
CA GLY A 270 -15.39 -26.11 12.21
C GLY A 270 -16.79 -26.11 12.83
N SER A 271 -17.76 -26.33 11.98
CA SER A 271 -19.16 -26.55 12.34
C SER A 271 -19.29 -27.84 13.16
#